data_8db844eae60f845fb68e6b74cd2408dc
#
_entry.id   8db844eae60f845fb68e6b74cd2408dc
#
_cell.length_a   1.000
_cell.length_b   1.000
_cell.length_c   1.000
_cell.angle_alpha   90.00
_cell.angle_beta   90.00
_cell.angle_gamma   90.00
#
_symmetry.space_group_name_H-M   'P 1'
#
loop_
_entity.id
_entity.type
_entity.pdbx_description
1 polymer ?
#
loop_
_entity_poly.entity_id
_entity_poly.type
_entity_poly.pdbx_seq_one_letter_code
_entity_poly.pdbx_strand_id
1 'polypeptide(L)'
;MKKLKQVYIVYAIILLIFVLYLTANIFRLVNIHDLNGFSYSLKSIYRTISVYGIFKSFVIFMIPVVAIFYKNRLTWVLILIYFYFLFCRIIANLLFYLTFDDELDVFTVILIAFLILPLLSIYILNKTRTFMSVYGLQKKSLSSYNLMAFILGYGMSLLLYIIQNSQYFSSFF
;
A
#
# COMPACT_ATOMS: atom_id res chain seq x y z
N MET A 1 -13.25 -12.47 -24.15
CA MET A 1 -11.79 -12.26 -23.97
C MET A 1 -11.38 -10.89 -23.46
N LYS A 2 -11.90 -9.75 -23.93
CA LYS A 2 -11.51 -8.39 -23.42
C LYS A 2 -11.74 -8.18 -21.92
N LYS A 3 -12.73 -8.81 -21.31
CA LYS A 3 -13.13 -8.62 -19.90
C LYS A 3 -12.13 -9.21 -18.88
N LEU A 4 -11.50 -10.33 -19.19
CA LEU A 4 -10.47 -10.92 -18.34
C LEU A 4 -9.18 -10.07 -18.29
N LYS A 5 -8.83 -9.38 -19.37
CA LYS A 5 -7.60 -8.60 -19.44
C LYS A 5 -7.53 -7.48 -18.37
N GLN A 6 -8.66 -6.86 -18.00
CA GLN A 6 -8.66 -5.78 -17.01
C GLN A 6 -8.39 -6.27 -15.57
N VAL A 7 -8.85 -7.48 -15.23
CA VAL A 7 -8.54 -8.10 -13.92
C VAL A 7 -7.05 -8.39 -13.82
N TYR A 8 -6.45 -8.91 -14.88
CA TYR A 8 -5.01 -9.19 -14.91
C TYR A 8 -4.17 -7.92 -14.80
N ILE A 9 -4.63 -6.77 -15.33
CA ILE A 9 -3.93 -5.49 -15.14
C ILE A 9 -3.86 -5.13 -13.66
N VAL A 10 -4.97 -5.24 -12.90
CA VAL A 10 -4.97 -4.95 -11.47
C VAL A 10 -4.07 -5.92 -10.71
N TYR A 11 -4.10 -7.20 -11.07
CA TYR A 11 -3.21 -8.19 -10.46
C TYR A 11 -1.73 -7.90 -10.75
N ALA A 12 -1.42 -7.51 -12.00
CA ALA A 12 -0.06 -7.10 -12.36
C ALA A 12 0.40 -5.85 -11.58
N ILE A 13 -0.48 -4.88 -11.38
CA ILE A 13 -0.18 -3.70 -10.55
C ILE A 13 0.10 -4.11 -9.10
N ILE A 14 -0.71 -4.98 -8.51
CA ILE A 14 -0.50 -5.48 -7.14
C ILE A 14 0.87 -6.16 -7.02
N LEU A 15 1.19 -7.05 -7.96
CA LEU A 15 2.47 -7.77 -7.96
C LEU A 15 3.64 -6.81 -8.18
N LEU A 16 3.51 -5.85 -9.09
CA LEU A 16 4.53 -4.82 -9.33
C LEU A 16 4.82 -4.02 -8.06
N ILE A 17 3.78 -3.50 -7.39
CA ILE A 17 3.93 -2.74 -6.15
C ILE A 17 4.58 -3.61 -5.07
N PHE A 18 4.19 -4.88 -4.96
CA PHE A 18 4.76 -5.82 -4.01
C PHE A 18 6.26 -6.08 -4.27
N VAL A 19 6.65 -6.29 -5.52
CA VAL A 19 8.07 -6.47 -5.90
C VAL A 19 8.87 -5.22 -5.61
N LEU A 20 8.36 -4.02 -5.97
CA LEU A 20 9.03 -2.75 -5.67
C LEU A 20 9.19 -2.54 -4.15
N TYR A 21 8.16 -2.88 -3.38
CA TYR A 21 8.21 -2.83 -1.92
C TYR A 21 9.29 -3.77 -1.37
N LEU A 22 9.34 -5.02 -1.83
CA LEU A 22 10.37 -5.99 -1.40
C LEU A 22 11.78 -5.48 -1.72
N THR A 23 11.99 -5.01 -2.96
CA THR A 23 13.27 -4.48 -3.41
C THR A 23 13.72 -3.31 -2.53
N ALA A 24 12.83 -2.35 -2.28
CA ALA A 24 13.13 -1.20 -1.43
C ALA A 24 13.51 -1.61 0.02
N ASN A 25 12.81 -2.60 0.58
CA ASN A 25 13.14 -3.08 1.94
C ASN A 25 14.44 -3.88 1.99
N ILE A 26 14.79 -4.64 0.96
CA ILE A 26 16.08 -5.32 0.86
C ILE A 26 17.21 -4.28 0.82
N PHE A 27 17.10 -3.26 -0.05
CA PHE A 27 18.10 -2.17 -0.10
C PHE A 27 18.22 -1.45 1.24
N ARG A 28 17.10 -1.15 1.88
CA ARG A 28 17.10 -0.53 3.20
C ARG A 28 17.79 -1.40 4.25
N LEU A 29 17.54 -2.70 4.23
CA LEU A 29 18.17 -3.64 5.17
C LEU A 29 19.68 -3.70 4.97
N VAL A 30 20.15 -3.80 3.72
CA VAL A 30 21.57 -3.79 3.36
C VAL A 30 22.22 -2.48 3.84
N ASN A 31 21.65 -1.33 3.49
CA ASN A 31 22.21 -0.03 3.89
C ASN A 31 22.29 0.13 5.42
N ILE A 32 21.30 -0.34 6.17
CA ILE A 32 21.32 -0.27 7.63
C ILE A 32 22.45 -1.13 8.19
N HIS A 33 22.69 -2.34 7.64
CA HIS A 33 23.77 -3.20 8.07
C HIS A 33 25.13 -2.60 7.76
N ASP A 34 25.32 -2.07 6.57
CA ASP A 34 26.59 -1.47 6.14
C ASP A 34 26.92 -0.21 6.95
N LEU A 35 25.95 0.68 7.17
CA LEU A 35 26.15 1.91 7.93
C LEU A 35 26.44 1.67 9.42
N ASN A 36 25.88 0.62 10.02
CA ASN A 36 26.07 0.31 11.43
C ASN A 36 27.18 -0.72 11.68
N GLY A 37 27.86 -1.22 10.65
CA GLY A 37 28.92 -2.24 10.79
C GLY A 37 28.40 -3.54 11.41
N PHE A 38 27.11 -3.86 11.27
CA PHE A 38 26.53 -5.07 11.84
C PHE A 38 27.00 -6.31 11.08
N SER A 39 27.29 -7.39 11.82
CA SER A 39 27.55 -8.68 11.18
C SER A 39 26.25 -9.21 10.55
N TYR A 40 26.33 -9.82 9.37
CA TYR A 40 25.19 -10.47 8.69
C TYR A 40 24.82 -11.82 9.35
N SER A 41 24.67 -11.81 10.69
CA SER A 41 24.16 -12.96 11.42
C SER A 41 22.62 -12.99 11.38
N LEU A 42 22.00 -14.16 11.47
CA LEU A 42 20.55 -14.31 11.50
C LEU A 42 19.92 -13.49 12.66
N LYS A 43 20.59 -13.43 13.81
CA LYS A 43 20.16 -12.65 14.97
C LYS A 43 20.14 -11.15 14.69
N SER A 44 21.17 -10.64 14.01
CA SER A 44 21.27 -9.22 13.63
C SER A 44 20.21 -8.85 12.60
N ILE A 45 20.01 -9.67 11.57
CA ILE A 45 18.98 -9.48 10.55
C ILE A 45 17.59 -9.46 11.20
N TYR A 46 17.27 -10.43 12.07
CA TYR A 46 16.00 -10.48 12.78
C TYR A 46 15.77 -9.23 13.63
N ARG A 47 16.78 -8.78 14.36
CA ARG A 47 16.71 -7.54 15.16
C ARG A 47 16.40 -6.33 14.29
N THR A 48 17.08 -6.18 13.16
CA THR A 48 16.86 -5.09 12.22
C THR A 48 15.44 -5.11 11.67
N ILE A 49 14.97 -6.26 11.18
CA ILE A 49 13.60 -6.43 10.68
C ILE A 49 12.55 -6.05 11.73
N SER A 50 12.80 -6.43 12.99
CA SER A 50 11.88 -6.18 14.10
C SER A 50 11.87 -4.70 14.50
N VAL A 51 13.05 -4.09 14.70
CA VAL A 51 13.21 -2.69 15.13
C VAL A 51 12.66 -1.72 14.08
N TYR A 52 12.94 -1.94 12.80
CA TYR A 52 12.51 -1.03 11.73
C TYR A 52 11.09 -1.33 11.20
N GLY A 53 10.37 -2.26 11.82
CA GLY A 53 8.98 -2.55 11.47
C GLY A 53 8.76 -3.12 10.07
N ILE A 54 9.82 -3.67 9.44
CA ILE A 54 9.77 -4.24 8.08
C ILE A 54 8.72 -5.36 8.02
N PHE A 55 8.63 -6.18 9.06
CA PHE A 55 7.67 -7.28 9.12
C PHE A 55 6.22 -6.80 9.12
N LYS A 56 5.91 -5.73 9.87
CA LYS A 56 4.54 -5.17 9.91
C LYS A 56 4.10 -4.68 8.54
N SER A 57 4.98 -3.96 7.87
CA SER A 57 4.71 -3.47 6.51
C SER A 57 4.58 -4.63 5.52
N PHE A 58 5.42 -5.66 5.63
CA PHE A 58 5.35 -6.84 4.78
C PHE A 58 3.98 -7.52 4.84
N VAL A 59 3.41 -7.72 6.04
CA VAL A 59 2.08 -8.30 6.21
C VAL A 59 1.01 -7.49 5.47
N ILE A 60 1.05 -6.15 5.57
CA ILE A 60 0.08 -5.27 4.89
C ILE A 60 0.16 -5.43 3.37
N PHE A 61 1.37 -5.50 2.80
CA PHE A 61 1.55 -5.67 1.37
C PHE A 61 1.26 -7.08 0.86
N MET A 62 1.31 -8.10 1.74
CA MET A 62 0.91 -9.48 1.41
C MET A 62 -0.60 -9.66 1.28
N ILE A 63 -1.41 -8.90 2.01
CA ILE A 63 -2.88 -9.03 2.00
C ILE A 63 -3.46 -9.02 0.58
N PRO A 64 -3.19 -8.01 -0.28
CA PRO A 64 -3.73 -7.98 -1.63
C PRO A 64 -3.14 -9.08 -2.54
N VAL A 65 -1.91 -9.51 -2.31
CA VAL A 65 -1.30 -10.63 -3.05
C VAL A 65 -2.05 -11.93 -2.77
N VAL A 66 -2.35 -12.20 -1.49
CA VAL A 66 -3.17 -13.36 -1.11
C VAL A 66 -4.59 -13.22 -1.65
N ALA A 67 -5.16 -12.03 -1.65
CA ALA A 67 -6.50 -11.75 -2.16
C ALA A 67 -6.66 -12.05 -3.66
N ILE A 68 -5.59 -12.00 -4.47
CA ILE A 68 -5.65 -12.35 -5.90
C ILE A 68 -6.12 -13.79 -6.13
N PHE A 69 -5.77 -14.71 -5.23
CA PHE A 69 -6.09 -16.14 -5.37
C PHE A 69 -7.54 -16.48 -5.00
N TYR A 70 -8.23 -15.59 -4.30
CA TYR A 70 -9.62 -15.82 -3.86
C TYR A 70 -10.57 -14.90 -4.64
N LYS A 71 -11.55 -15.49 -5.33
CA LYS A 71 -12.53 -14.74 -6.17
C LYS A 71 -13.86 -14.59 -5.44
N ASN A 72 -13.86 -13.89 -4.31
CA ASN A 72 -15.08 -13.63 -3.55
C ASN A 72 -15.27 -12.14 -3.23
N ARG A 73 -16.42 -11.78 -2.64
CA ARG A 73 -16.76 -10.39 -2.31
C ARG A 73 -15.78 -9.75 -1.32
N LEU A 74 -15.35 -10.53 -0.34
CA LEU A 74 -14.44 -10.06 0.70
C LEU A 74 -13.07 -9.69 0.11
N THR A 75 -12.55 -10.49 -0.80
CA THR A 75 -11.27 -10.22 -1.44
C THR A 75 -11.31 -8.98 -2.33
N TRP A 76 -12.43 -8.72 -3.01
CA TRP A 76 -12.60 -7.47 -3.76
C TRP A 76 -12.54 -6.25 -2.83
N VAL A 77 -13.23 -6.31 -1.69
CA VAL A 77 -13.20 -5.24 -0.67
C VAL A 77 -11.78 -5.06 -0.13
N LEU A 78 -11.07 -6.15 0.19
CA LEU A 78 -9.68 -6.10 0.67
C LEU A 78 -8.72 -5.45 -0.34
N ILE A 79 -8.87 -5.77 -1.62
CA ILE A 79 -8.07 -5.14 -2.69
C ILE A 79 -8.38 -3.63 -2.77
N LEU A 80 -9.65 -3.23 -2.65
CA LEU A 80 -10.02 -1.82 -2.61
C LEU A 80 -9.48 -1.09 -1.38
N ILE A 81 -9.61 -1.68 -0.18
CA ILE A 81 -9.03 -1.13 1.06
C ILE A 81 -7.54 -0.87 0.87
N TYR A 82 -6.82 -1.82 0.29
CA TYR A 82 -5.40 -1.69 0.02
C TYR A 82 -5.09 -0.51 -0.92
N PHE A 83 -5.82 -0.34 -2.02
CA PHE A 83 -5.57 0.78 -2.93
C PHE A 83 -5.96 2.13 -2.32
N TYR A 84 -7.04 2.21 -1.54
CA TYR A 84 -7.37 3.43 -0.79
C TYR A 84 -6.33 3.75 0.28
N PHE A 85 -5.83 2.73 0.99
CA PHE A 85 -4.73 2.88 1.92
C PHE A 85 -3.47 3.46 1.25
N LEU A 86 -3.04 2.88 0.13
CA LEU A 86 -1.90 3.37 -0.64
C LEU A 86 -2.12 4.81 -1.12
N PHE A 87 -3.28 5.09 -1.68
CA PHE A 87 -3.66 6.42 -2.14
C PHE A 87 -3.53 7.47 -1.03
N CYS A 88 -4.16 7.21 0.12
CA CYS A 88 -4.08 8.11 1.27
C CYS A 88 -2.66 8.27 1.80
N ARG A 89 -1.87 7.18 1.82
CA ARG A 89 -0.48 7.21 2.27
C ARG A 89 0.42 8.04 1.36
N ILE A 90 0.27 7.90 0.04
CA ILE A 90 1.02 8.70 -0.93
C ILE A 90 0.64 10.17 -0.82
N ILE A 91 -0.65 10.49 -0.69
CA ILE A 91 -1.11 11.89 -0.50
C ILE A 91 -0.55 12.47 0.81
N ALA A 92 -0.60 11.74 1.93
CA ALA A 92 -0.07 12.22 3.19
C ALA A 92 1.44 12.51 3.10
N ASN A 93 2.21 11.64 2.44
CA ASN A 93 3.63 11.87 2.20
C ASN A 93 3.85 13.08 1.27
N LEU A 94 3.08 13.19 0.19
CA LEU A 94 3.17 14.31 -0.74
C LEU A 94 2.90 15.64 -0.04
N LEU A 95 1.84 15.72 0.77
CA LEU A 95 1.51 16.91 1.55
C LEU A 95 2.62 17.26 2.54
N PHE A 96 3.22 16.26 3.18
CA PHE A 96 4.34 16.47 4.08
C PHE A 96 5.53 17.10 3.34
N TYR A 97 5.95 16.53 2.20
CA TYR A 97 7.06 17.07 1.42
C TYR A 97 6.78 18.47 0.88
N LEU A 98 5.59 18.72 0.33
CA LEU A 98 5.20 20.06 -0.16
C LEU A 98 5.11 21.13 0.95
N THR A 99 5.00 20.72 2.21
CA THR A 99 4.92 21.67 3.33
C THR A 99 6.31 22.01 3.89
N PHE A 100 7.27 21.10 3.80
CA PHE A 100 8.58 21.23 4.45
C PHE A 100 9.74 21.42 3.47
N ASP A 101 9.59 21.05 2.20
CA ASP A 101 10.59 21.26 1.17
C ASP A 101 10.11 22.34 0.18
N ASP A 102 10.88 23.42 0.05
CA ASP A 102 10.57 24.53 -0.87
C ASP A 102 10.81 24.19 -2.34
N GLU A 103 11.48 23.09 -2.65
CA GLU A 103 11.81 22.68 -4.01
C GLU A 103 11.11 21.37 -4.39
N LEU A 104 10.61 21.31 -5.63
CA LEU A 104 10.10 20.08 -6.25
C LEU A 104 11.29 19.11 -6.51
N ASP A 105 11.58 18.30 -5.52
CA ASP A 105 12.61 17.26 -5.63
C ASP A 105 12.15 16.09 -6.53
N VAL A 106 13.10 15.36 -7.08
CA VAL A 106 12.90 14.13 -7.86
C VAL A 106 11.99 13.14 -7.11
N PHE A 107 12.10 13.11 -5.80
CA PHE A 107 11.26 12.25 -4.96
C PHE A 107 9.77 12.62 -5.00
N THR A 108 9.45 13.91 -5.00
CA THR A 108 8.07 14.42 -5.14
C THR A 108 7.47 14.04 -6.49
N VAL A 109 8.27 14.15 -7.58
CA VAL A 109 7.84 13.71 -8.92
C VAL A 109 7.56 12.21 -8.96
N ILE A 110 8.40 11.41 -8.32
CA ILE A 110 8.20 9.97 -8.19
C ILE A 110 6.91 9.65 -7.42
N LEU A 111 6.64 10.35 -6.31
CA LEU A 111 5.39 10.16 -5.54
C LEU A 111 4.15 10.48 -6.37
N ILE A 112 4.18 11.56 -7.15
CA ILE A 112 3.08 11.93 -8.06
C ILE A 112 2.87 10.83 -9.10
N ALA A 113 3.93 10.31 -9.69
CA ALA A 113 3.86 9.22 -10.66
C ALA A 113 3.27 7.94 -10.02
N PHE A 114 3.68 7.62 -8.79
CA PHE A 114 3.14 6.48 -8.05
C PHE A 114 1.66 6.62 -7.68
N LEU A 115 1.14 7.85 -7.55
CA LEU A 115 -0.26 8.11 -7.26
C LEU A 115 -1.20 7.61 -8.38
N ILE A 116 -0.70 7.56 -9.62
CA ILE A 116 -1.46 7.09 -10.78
C ILE A 116 -1.86 5.61 -10.63
N LEU A 117 -1.00 4.79 -10.02
CA LEU A 117 -1.24 3.34 -9.89
C LEU A 117 -2.47 3.00 -9.04
N PRO A 118 -2.61 3.49 -7.79
CA PRO A 118 -3.81 3.24 -7.00
C PRO A 118 -5.06 3.88 -7.60
N LEU A 119 -4.97 5.10 -8.17
CA LEU A 119 -6.09 5.75 -8.85
C LEU A 119 -6.60 4.94 -10.03
N LEU A 120 -5.71 4.47 -10.90
CA LEU A 120 -6.06 3.62 -12.03
C LEU A 120 -6.70 2.32 -11.58
N SER A 121 -6.16 1.70 -10.52
CA SER A 121 -6.68 0.46 -9.96
C SER A 121 -8.07 0.64 -9.37
N ILE A 122 -8.30 1.70 -8.57
CA ILE A 122 -9.62 2.05 -8.02
C ILE A 122 -10.62 2.30 -9.15
N TYR A 123 -10.21 3.05 -10.20
CA TYR A 123 -11.05 3.32 -11.35
C TYR A 123 -11.45 2.04 -12.09
N ILE A 124 -10.48 1.14 -12.38
CA ILE A 124 -10.73 -0.15 -13.02
C ILE A 124 -11.68 -1.00 -12.18
N LEU A 125 -11.43 -1.10 -10.87
CA LEU A 125 -12.25 -1.89 -9.94
C LEU A 125 -13.69 -1.39 -9.86
N ASN A 126 -13.92 -0.08 -9.94
CA ASN A 126 -15.24 0.51 -9.83
C ASN A 126 -16.03 0.54 -11.14
N LYS A 127 -15.37 0.70 -12.28
CA LYS A 127 -16.04 0.83 -13.58
C LYS A 127 -16.44 -0.49 -14.20
N THR A 128 -15.75 -1.57 -13.92
CA THR A 128 -15.91 -2.82 -14.67
C THR A 128 -16.99 -3.72 -14.10
N ARG A 129 -18.11 -3.85 -14.84
CA ARG A 129 -19.12 -4.89 -14.61
C ARG A 129 -18.50 -6.31 -14.51
N THR A 130 -17.28 -6.47 -15.00
CA THR A 130 -16.51 -7.73 -14.99
C THR A 130 -16.10 -8.13 -13.58
N PHE A 131 -15.68 -7.19 -12.74
CA PHE A 131 -15.37 -7.47 -11.34
C PHE A 131 -16.62 -7.90 -10.57
N MET A 132 -17.78 -7.31 -10.91
CA MET A 132 -19.03 -7.73 -10.32
C MET A 132 -19.36 -9.19 -10.66
N SER A 133 -19.08 -9.63 -11.90
CA SER A 133 -19.31 -11.02 -12.29
C SER A 133 -18.26 -11.96 -11.72
N VAL A 134 -16.99 -11.54 -11.60
CA VAL A 134 -15.89 -12.37 -11.06
C VAL A 134 -15.98 -12.52 -9.55
N TYR A 135 -16.32 -11.43 -8.83
CA TYR A 135 -16.37 -11.43 -7.36
C TYR A 135 -17.78 -11.60 -6.78
N GLY A 136 -18.80 -11.79 -7.64
CA GLY A 136 -20.18 -12.02 -7.22
C GLY A 136 -20.88 -10.80 -6.58
N LEU A 137 -20.43 -9.58 -6.92
CA LEU A 137 -21.01 -8.34 -6.40
C LEU A 137 -22.25 -7.92 -7.20
N GLN A 138 -23.23 -7.35 -6.49
CA GLN A 138 -24.40 -6.70 -7.11
C GLN A 138 -24.13 -5.21 -7.27
N LYS A 139 -24.62 -4.60 -8.37
CA LYS A 139 -24.46 -3.17 -8.66
C LYS A 139 -24.97 -2.28 -7.52
N LYS A 140 -26.08 -2.68 -6.87
CA LYS A 140 -26.71 -1.92 -5.77
C LYS A 140 -25.82 -1.80 -4.52
N SER A 141 -24.97 -2.79 -4.26
CA SER A 141 -24.09 -2.81 -3.10
C SER A 141 -22.70 -2.22 -3.35
N LEU A 142 -22.37 -1.87 -4.60
CA LEU A 142 -21.05 -1.40 -5.01
C LEU A 142 -20.66 -0.10 -4.29
N SER A 143 -21.59 0.88 -4.21
CA SER A 143 -21.33 2.17 -3.57
C SER A 143 -21.06 2.02 -2.08
N SER A 144 -21.85 1.20 -1.38
CA SER A 144 -21.68 0.95 0.05
C SER A 144 -20.35 0.27 0.39
N TYR A 145 -19.99 -0.77 -0.38
CA TYR A 145 -18.70 -1.44 -0.20
C TYR A 145 -17.51 -0.54 -0.54
N ASN A 146 -17.67 0.33 -1.53
CA ASN A 146 -16.63 1.28 -1.91
C ASN A 146 -16.39 2.33 -0.83
N LEU A 147 -17.49 2.88 -0.27
CA LEU A 147 -17.41 3.81 0.86
C LEU A 147 -16.77 3.14 2.10
N MET A 148 -17.18 1.91 2.42
CA MET A 148 -16.59 1.13 3.50
C MET A 148 -15.09 0.89 3.28
N ALA A 149 -14.69 0.52 2.05
CA ALA A 149 -13.29 0.30 1.71
C ALA A 149 -12.47 1.59 1.82
N PHE A 150 -13.04 2.73 1.42
CA PHE A 150 -12.40 4.04 1.57
C PHE A 150 -12.19 4.41 3.05
N ILE A 151 -13.23 4.29 3.88
CA ILE A 151 -13.15 4.60 5.32
C ILE A 151 -12.11 3.71 6.00
N LEU A 152 -12.09 2.41 5.71
CA LEU A 152 -11.13 1.48 6.29
C LEU A 152 -9.71 1.75 5.79
N GLY A 153 -9.52 2.01 4.50
CA GLY A 153 -8.21 2.33 3.93
C GLY A 153 -7.63 3.63 4.48
N TYR A 154 -8.46 4.67 4.59
CA TYR A 154 -8.08 5.93 5.22
C TYR A 154 -7.76 5.75 6.71
N GLY A 155 -8.61 5.05 7.46
CA GLY A 155 -8.41 4.77 8.87
C GLY A 155 -7.11 4.02 9.15
N MET A 156 -6.79 2.99 8.34
CA MET A 156 -5.51 2.27 8.41
C MET A 156 -4.31 3.19 8.12
N SER A 157 -4.41 4.07 7.13
CA SER A 157 -3.35 5.03 6.80
C SER A 157 -3.09 6.00 7.96
N LEU A 158 -4.17 6.53 8.55
CA LEU A 158 -4.11 7.45 9.68
C LEU A 158 -3.55 6.77 10.93
N LEU A 159 -3.98 5.55 11.22
CA LEU A 159 -3.51 4.77 12.36
C LEU A 159 -2.02 4.48 12.26
N LEU A 160 -1.53 4.09 11.08
CA LEU A 160 -0.10 3.91 10.85
C LEU A 160 0.68 5.23 10.97
N TYR A 161 0.12 6.34 10.50
CA TYR A 161 0.74 7.65 10.67
C TYR A 161 0.90 8.01 12.15
N ILE A 162 -0.14 7.83 12.96
CA ILE A 162 -0.10 8.06 14.41
C ILE A 162 0.94 7.15 15.07
N ILE A 163 0.94 5.85 14.76
CA ILE A 163 1.91 4.90 15.35
C ILE A 163 3.35 5.28 15.00
N GLN A 164 3.61 5.67 13.76
CA GLN A 164 4.95 6.05 13.32
C GLN A 164 5.45 7.34 13.98
N ASN A 165 4.53 8.28 14.27
CA ASN A 165 4.85 9.56 14.86
C ASN A 165 4.55 9.62 16.38
N SER A 166 4.17 8.51 17.01
CA SER A 166 3.81 8.47 18.43
C SER A 166 4.95 8.93 19.36
N GLN A 167 6.20 8.73 18.96
CA GLN A 167 7.35 9.24 19.71
C GLN A 167 7.43 10.78 19.76
N TYR A 168 6.94 11.44 18.71
CA TYR A 168 6.85 12.92 18.70
C TYR A 168 5.67 13.42 19.55
N PHE A 169 4.59 12.66 19.61
CA PHE A 169 3.42 13.02 20.44
C PHE A 169 3.68 12.81 21.93
N SER A 170 4.49 11.82 22.33
CA SER A 170 4.86 11.59 23.73
C SER A 170 5.76 12.68 24.33
N SER A 171 6.35 13.55 23.52
CA SER A 171 7.14 14.70 23.99
C SER A 171 6.30 15.94 24.27
N PHE A 172 5.00 15.92 23.96
CA PHE A 172 4.06 17.03 24.21
C PHE A 172 3.18 16.82 25.46
N PHE A 173 3.25 15.66 26.09
CA PHE A 173 2.59 15.31 27.35
C PHE A 173 3.61 14.88 28.41
#